data_ff47404d53ad602581ee0ba97d51044c
#
_entry.id   ff47404d53ad602581ee0ba97d51044c
#
_cell.length_a   1.000
_cell.length_b   1.000
_cell.length_c   1.000
_cell.angle_alpha   90.00
_cell.angle_beta   90.00
_cell.angle_gamma   90.00
#
_symmetry.space_group_name_H-M   'P 1'
#
loop_
_entity.id
_entity.type
_entity.pdbx_description
1 polymer ?
#
loop_
_entity_poly.entity_id
_entity_poly.type
_entity_poly.pdbx_seq_one_letter_code
_entity_poly.pdbx_strand_id
1 'polypeptide(L)'
;MDILVVLENNGGSIHRMSLEAIVAAQKLADEQSLSNAILAIGSNTSALANAAANYNIGEVLTVEHNLLSGYNSDGFAAAVKQVIDQEKPNYVFFGHTYMVRDYVPKISAQLQRPFLCDVTSLNTTAGLTFTKQAFNAKLATDLGVPSEGTVLVNIGRAHV
;
A
#
# COMPACT_ATOMS: atom_id res chain seq x y z
N MET A 1 -2.14 -13.74 -5.00
CA MET A 1 -2.55 -12.30 -4.90
C MET A 1 -1.45 -11.47 -5.50
N ASP A 2 -1.81 -10.48 -6.38
CA ASP A 2 -0.79 -9.67 -7.05
C ASP A 2 -0.59 -8.32 -6.37
N ILE A 3 -1.69 -7.70 -5.90
CA ILE A 3 -1.68 -6.39 -5.26
C ILE A 3 -2.29 -6.48 -3.88
N LEU A 4 -1.58 -5.97 -2.87
CA LEU A 4 -2.06 -5.80 -1.50
C LEU A 4 -2.13 -4.32 -1.16
N VAL A 5 -3.27 -3.84 -0.69
CA VAL A 5 -3.43 -2.46 -0.19
C VAL A 5 -3.51 -2.49 1.33
N VAL A 6 -2.58 -1.85 2.00
CA VAL A 6 -2.58 -1.76 3.47
C VAL A 6 -3.30 -0.49 3.91
N LEU A 7 -4.38 -0.64 4.67
CA LEU A 7 -5.18 0.47 5.14
C LEU A 7 -4.62 1.08 6.43
N GLU A 8 -4.78 2.38 6.54
CA GLU A 8 -4.63 3.12 7.79
C GLU A 8 -6.02 3.42 8.36
N ASN A 9 -6.20 3.07 9.64
CA ASN A 9 -7.43 3.31 10.38
C ASN A 9 -7.47 4.75 10.91
N ASN A 10 -8.57 5.44 10.67
CA ASN A 10 -8.85 6.77 11.19
C ASN A 10 -10.17 6.73 11.99
N GLY A 11 -10.08 6.33 13.26
CA GLY A 11 -11.24 6.29 14.15
C GLY A 11 -12.35 5.35 13.68
N GLY A 12 -12.02 4.19 13.11
CA GLY A 12 -12.97 3.19 12.59
C GLY A 12 -13.35 3.40 11.12
N SER A 13 -12.83 4.45 10.47
CA SER A 13 -12.99 4.71 9.04
C SER A 13 -11.67 4.57 8.30
N ILE A 14 -11.73 4.43 6.98
CA ILE A 14 -10.54 4.37 6.13
C ILE A 14 -9.91 5.76 6.06
N HIS A 15 -8.60 5.87 6.36
CA HIS A 15 -7.87 7.12 6.18
C HIS A 15 -7.89 7.56 4.72
N ARG A 16 -8.07 8.88 4.48
CA ARG A 16 -8.19 9.44 3.12
C ARG A 16 -7.08 8.98 2.17
N MET A 17 -5.83 8.96 2.63
CA MET A 17 -4.71 8.54 1.78
C MET A 17 -4.74 7.05 1.43
N SER A 18 -5.38 6.22 2.25
CA SER A 18 -5.62 4.82 1.89
C SER A 18 -6.64 4.67 0.76
N LEU A 19 -7.58 5.61 0.61
CA LEU A 19 -8.50 5.62 -0.54
C LEU A 19 -7.74 5.88 -1.85
N GLU A 20 -6.74 6.77 -1.85
CA GLU A 20 -5.89 6.98 -3.03
C GLU A 20 -5.11 5.70 -3.40
N ALA A 21 -4.64 4.96 -2.39
CA ALA A 21 -3.97 3.68 -2.61
C ALA A 21 -4.92 2.61 -3.16
N ILE A 22 -6.18 2.56 -2.70
CA ILE A 22 -7.22 1.67 -3.24
C ILE A 22 -7.47 1.98 -4.73
N VAL A 23 -7.66 3.24 -5.07
CA VAL A 23 -7.91 3.67 -6.46
C VAL A 23 -6.73 3.31 -7.37
N ALA A 24 -5.50 3.55 -6.92
CA ALA A 24 -4.30 3.17 -7.67
C ALA A 24 -4.21 1.65 -7.87
N ALA A 25 -4.54 0.86 -6.85
CA ALA A 25 -4.56 -0.60 -6.94
C ALA A 25 -5.62 -1.12 -7.90
N GLN A 26 -6.84 -0.56 -7.84
CA GLN A 26 -7.93 -0.90 -8.76
C GLN A 26 -7.54 -0.59 -10.21
N LYS A 27 -6.98 0.60 -10.46
CA LYS A 27 -6.51 0.99 -11.78
C LYS A 27 -5.46 0.00 -12.32
N LEU A 28 -4.44 -0.32 -11.52
CA LEU A 28 -3.41 -1.29 -11.94
C LEU A 28 -3.99 -2.68 -12.16
N ALA A 29 -4.90 -3.13 -11.29
CA ALA A 29 -5.56 -4.43 -11.41
C ALA A 29 -6.38 -4.53 -12.70
N ASP A 30 -7.15 -3.50 -13.03
CA ASP A 30 -7.98 -3.47 -14.23
C ASP A 30 -7.12 -3.43 -15.51
N GLU A 31 -6.07 -2.59 -15.54
CA GLU A 31 -5.20 -2.43 -16.71
C GLU A 31 -4.34 -3.66 -17.00
N GLN A 32 -3.96 -4.43 -15.98
CA GLN A 32 -3.05 -5.58 -16.10
C GLN A 32 -3.72 -6.94 -15.80
N SER A 33 -5.02 -6.95 -15.54
CA SER A 33 -5.79 -8.15 -15.15
C SER A 33 -5.19 -8.87 -13.93
N LEU A 34 -4.83 -8.10 -12.89
CA LEU A 34 -4.22 -8.58 -11.66
C LEU A 34 -5.24 -8.74 -10.53
N SER A 35 -5.00 -9.71 -9.67
CA SER A 35 -5.76 -9.88 -8.42
C SER A 35 -5.36 -8.85 -7.38
N ASN A 36 -6.34 -8.37 -6.60
CA ASN A 36 -6.10 -7.39 -5.56
C ASN A 36 -6.79 -7.77 -4.24
N ALA A 37 -6.19 -7.35 -3.14
CA ALA A 37 -6.74 -7.50 -1.80
C ALA A 37 -6.45 -6.27 -0.94
N ILE A 38 -7.22 -6.13 0.12
CA ILE A 38 -7.01 -5.11 1.16
C ILE A 38 -6.59 -5.78 2.46
N LEU A 39 -5.70 -5.12 3.20
CA LEU A 39 -5.30 -5.51 4.55
C LEU A 39 -5.73 -4.45 5.57
N ALA A 40 -6.59 -4.86 6.50
CA ALA A 40 -6.95 -4.07 7.67
C ALA A 40 -6.17 -4.56 8.90
N ILE A 41 -5.53 -3.63 9.63
CA ILE A 41 -4.65 -3.92 10.78
C ILE A 41 -5.10 -3.13 12.00
N GLY A 42 -5.12 -3.78 13.14
CA GLY A 42 -5.43 -3.13 14.43
C GLY A 42 -5.73 -4.10 15.55
N SER A 43 -6.27 -3.60 16.65
CA SER A 43 -6.80 -4.45 17.72
C SER A 43 -8.28 -4.83 17.53
N ASN A 44 -8.96 -4.08 16.67
CA ASN A 44 -10.33 -4.35 16.21
C ASN A 44 -10.45 -3.80 14.78
N THR A 45 -10.56 -4.68 13.81
CA THR A 45 -10.57 -4.33 12.39
C THR A 45 -11.95 -4.42 11.75
N SER A 46 -12.98 -4.85 12.49
CA SER A 46 -14.31 -5.14 11.93
C SER A 46 -14.92 -3.94 11.19
N ALA A 47 -14.87 -2.74 11.79
CA ALA A 47 -15.40 -1.54 11.14
C ALA A 47 -14.62 -1.19 9.86
N LEU A 48 -13.29 -1.28 9.92
CA LEU A 48 -12.39 -0.99 8.80
C LEU A 48 -12.57 -2.01 7.67
N ALA A 49 -12.66 -3.30 8.01
CA ALA A 49 -12.89 -4.37 7.04
C ALA A 49 -14.26 -4.25 6.36
N ASN A 50 -15.31 -3.93 7.12
CA ASN A 50 -16.65 -3.69 6.56
C ASN A 50 -16.67 -2.46 5.63
N ALA A 51 -15.96 -1.40 5.98
CA ALA A 51 -15.82 -0.23 5.10
C ALA A 51 -15.05 -0.60 3.81
N ALA A 52 -13.99 -1.41 3.93
CA ALA A 52 -13.19 -1.88 2.80
C ALA A 52 -13.99 -2.76 1.83
N ALA A 53 -14.89 -3.58 2.33
CA ALA A 53 -15.73 -4.48 1.51
C ALA A 53 -16.69 -3.75 0.55
N ASN A 54 -16.89 -2.43 0.72
CA ASN A 54 -17.70 -1.64 -0.23
C ASN A 54 -16.94 -1.22 -1.50
N TYR A 55 -15.64 -1.45 -1.55
CA TYR A 55 -14.83 -1.16 -2.73
C TYR A 55 -14.72 -2.41 -3.62
N ASN A 56 -14.51 -2.20 -4.92
CA ASN A 56 -14.32 -3.30 -5.88
C ASN A 56 -12.92 -3.91 -5.69
N ILE A 57 -12.80 -4.79 -4.69
CA ILE A 57 -11.58 -5.49 -4.29
C ILE A 57 -11.91 -6.98 -4.14
N GLY A 58 -10.99 -7.84 -4.56
CA GLY A 58 -11.21 -9.29 -4.56
C GLY A 58 -11.32 -9.89 -3.16
N GLU A 59 -10.56 -9.38 -2.19
CA GLU A 59 -10.47 -9.97 -0.85
C GLU A 59 -10.12 -8.91 0.20
N VAL A 60 -10.62 -9.09 1.43
CA VAL A 60 -10.23 -8.29 2.60
C VAL A 60 -9.61 -9.20 3.65
N LEU A 61 -8.33 -8.98 3.92
CA LEU A 61 -7.56 -9.64 4.97
C LEU A 61 -7.59 -8.80 6.24
N THR A 62 -7.53 -9.46 7.39
CA THR A 62 -7.47 -8.78 8.69
C THR A 62 -6.33 -9.32 9.53
N VAL A 63 -5.62 -8.43 10.21
CA VAL A 63 -4.66 -8.78 11.26
C VAL A 63 -5.06 -8.08 12.55
N GLU A 64 -5.45 -8.86 13.53
CA GLU A 64 -5.87 -8.36 14.84
C GLU A 64 -4.93 -8.83 15.94
N HIS A 65 -4.44 -7.88 16.73
CA HIS A 65 -3.69 -8.19 17.93
C HIS A 65 -3.76 -7.02 18.93
N ASN A 66 -3.81 -7.32 20.23
CA ASN A 66 -3.90 -6.30 21.29
C ASN A 66 -2.74 -5.29 21.25
N LEU A 67 -1.53 -5.71 20.86
CA LEU A 67 -0.37 -4.84 20.71
C LEU A 67 -0.50 -3.82 19.56
N LEU A 68 -1.52 -3.96 18.71
CA LEU A 68 -1.83 -3.04 17.62
C LEU A 68 -2.97 -2.07 17.99
N SER A 69 -3.34 -1.97 19.28
CA SER A 69 -4.37 -1.04 19.77
C SER A 69 -3.93 0.43 19.65
N GLY A 70 -2.63 0.68 19.76
CA GLY A 70 -2.01 1.96 19.47
C GLY A 70 -0.93 1.79 18.42
N TYR A 71 -0.65 2.87 17.71
CA TYR A 71 0.42 2.82 16.73
C TYR A 71 1.77 2.58 17.40
N ASN A 72 2.47 1.56 16.93
CA ASN A 72 3.89 1.39 17.17
C ASN A 72 4.54 0.83 15.89
N SER A 73 5.65 1.44 15.54
CA SER A 73 6.33 1.19 14.27
C SER A 73 6.77 -0.26 14.09
N ASP A 74 7.27 -0.89 15.15
CA ASP A 74 7.79 -2.26 15.08
C ASP A 74 6.67 -3.30 14.97
N GLY A 75 5.56 -3.11 15.70
CA GLY A 75 4.39 -3.99 15.63
C GLY A 75 3.73 -3.94 14.26
N PHE A 76 3.53 -2.73 13.72
CA PHE A 76 2.96 -2.56 12.38
C PHE A 76 3.89 -3.12 11.30
N ALA A 77 5.20 -2.86 11.38
CA ALA A 77 6.17 -3.43 10.46
C ALA A 77 6.16 -4.96 10.49
N ALA A 78 6.15 -5.57 11.68
CA ALA A 78 6.12 -7.02 11.84
C ALA A 78 4.83 -7.63 11.28
N ALA A 79 3.66 -7.04 11.58
CA ALA A 79 2.37 -7.51 11.10
C ALA A 79 2.27 -7.48 9.57
N VAL A 80 2.62 -6.33 8.95
CA VAL A 80 2.59 -6.20 7.48
C VAL A 80 3.60 -7.13 6.82
N LYS A 81 4.83 -7.19 7.37
CA LYS A 81 5.86 -8.08 6.84
C LYS A 81 5.42 -9.54 6.85
N GLN A 82 4.78 -10.00 7.93
CA GLN A 82 4.28 -11.37 8.04
C GLN A 82 3.26 -11.68 6.94
N VAL A 83 2.34 -10.77 6.66
CA VAL A 83 1.37 -10.93 5.57
C VAL A 83 2.08 -10.97 4.20
N ILE A 84 3.06 -10.09 3.98
CA ILE A 84 3.85 -10.10 2.73
C ILE A 84 4.59 -11.42 2.55
N ASP A 85 5.19 -11.97 3.61
CA ASP A 85 5.91 -13.24 3.55
C ASP A 85 4.97 -14.43 3.26
N GLN A 86 3.73 -14.38 3.73
CA GLN A 86 2.72 -15.42 3.50
C GLN A 86 2.10 -15.33 2.11
N GLU A 87 1.63 -14.13 1.73
CA GLU A 87 0.85 -13.90 0.53
C GLU A 87 1.71 -13.62 -0.72
N LYS A 88 2.95 -13.16 -0.51
CA LYS A 88 3.95 -12.87 -1.57
C LYS A 88 3.39 -11.98 -2.69
N PRO A 89 2.75 -10.86 -2.37
CA PRO A 89 2.23 -9.97 -3.39
C PRO A 89 3.36 -9.37 -4.24
N ASN A 90 3.06 -9.09 -5.51
CA ASN A 90 3.99 -8.37 -6.40
C ASN A 90 4.08 -6.90 -6.01
N TYR A 91 2.96 -6.30 -5.59
CA TYR A 91 2.89 -4.90 -5.21
C TYR A 91 2.18 -4.74 -3.86
N VAL A 92 2.74 -3.90 -2.99
CA VAL A 92 2.08 -3.51 -1.73
C VAL A 92 1.89 -2.00 -1.72
N PHE A 93 0.64 -1.56 -1.74
CA PHE A 93 0.28 -0.15 -1.80
C PHE A 93 -0.12 0.38 -0.44
N PHE A 94 0.34 1.57 -0.13
CA PHE A 94 0.06 2.31 1.09
C PHE A 94 -0.38 3.73 0.76
N GLY A 95 -1.14 4.37 1.62
CA GLY A 95 -1.33 5.82 1.56
C GLY A 95 -0.08 6.56 2.02
N HIS A 96 0.21 7.73 1.46
CA HIS A 96 1.35 8.55 1.90
C HIS A 96 1.03 9.29 3.20
N THR A 97 1.32 8.68 4.34
CA THR A 97 1.09 9.22 5.68
C THR A 97 2.37 9.22 6.51
N TYR A 98 2.35 9.90 7.66
CA TYR A 98 3.47 9.88 8.59
C TYR A 98 3.73 8.48 9.15
N MET A 99 2.67 7.71 9.45
CA MET A 99 2.81 6.32 9.91
C MET A 99 3.51 5.45 8.86
N VAL A 100 3.04 5.49 7.62
CA VAL A 100 3.62 4.71 6.52
C VAL A 100 5.08 5.08 6.30
N ARG A 101 5.42 6.37 6.35
CA ARG A 101 6.82 6.84 6.23
C ARG A 101 7.72 6.38 7.36
N ASP A 102 7.16 6.04 8.52
CA ASP A 102 7.91 5.55 9.68
C ASP A 102 8.16 4.03 9.62
N TYR A 103 7.13 3.20 9.32
CA TYR A 103 7.30 1.76 9.43
C TYR A 103 7.64 1.05 8.10
N VAL A 104 7.21 1.55 6.94
CA VAL A 104 7.45 0.87 5.65
C VAL A 104 8.93 0.83 5.24
N PRO A 105 9.77 1.84 5.50
CA PRO A 105 11.21 1.72 5.28
C PRO A 105 11.86 0.57 6.05
N LYS A 106 11.37 0.23 7.24
CA LYS A 106 11.85 -0.93 8.02
C LYS A 106 11.50 -2.24 7.30
N ILE A 107 10.27 -2.35 6.77
CA ILE A 107 9.85 -3.52 5.98
C ILE A 107 10.73 -3.64 4.74
N SER A 108 10.93 -2.56 4.00
CA SER A 108 11.77 -2.51 2.81
C SER A 108 13.19 -3.03 3.09
N ALA A 109 13.80 -2.54 4.17
CA ALA A 109 15.13 -2.98 4.58
C ALA A 109 15.17 -4.47 4.97
N GLN A 110 14.19 -4.95 5.74
CA GLN A 110 14.11 -6.34 6.18
C GLN A 110 13.85 -7.32 5.03
N LEU A 111 13.05 -6.91 4.05
CA LEU A 111 12.76 -7.72 2.86
C LEU A 111 13.82 -7.57 1.77
N GLN A 112 14.71 -6.58 1.88
CA GLN A 112 15.63 -6.16 0.81
C GLN A 112 14.89 -5.88 -0.50
N ARG A 113 13.77 -5.16 -0.40
CA ARG A 113 12.87 -4.83 -1.52
C ARG A 113 12.72 -3.32 -1.69
N PRO A 114 12.53 -2.85 -2.94
CA PRO A 114 12.40 -1.41 -3.19
C PRO A 114 11.16 -0.82 -2.53
N PHE A 115 11.30 0.41 -2.06
CA PHE A 115 10.21 1.24 -1.57
C PHE A 115 10.14 2.54 -2.38
N LEU A 116 9.08 2.69 -3.18
CA LEU A 116 8.79 3.88 -3.96
C LEU A 116 7.92 4.82 -3.14
N CYS A 117 8.48 5.94 -2.74
CA CYS A 117 7.84 6.89 -1.84
C CYS A 117 7.25 8.07 -2.62
N ASP A 118 6.01 8.48 -2.23
CA ASP A 118 5.30 9.64 -2.79
C ASP A 118 5.05 9.54 -4.30
N VAL A 119 4.52 8.40 -4.71
CA VAL A 119 4.13 8.16 -6.10
C VAL A 119 2.84 8.92 -6.40
N THR A 120 2.83 9.70 -7.47
CA THR A 120 1.70 10.54 -7.88
C THR A 120 0.90 9.97 -9.05
N SER A 121 1.50 9.08 -9.84
CA SER A 121 0.80 8.36 -10.92
C SER A 121 1.50 7.06 -11.28
N LEU A 122 0.77 6.19 -11.98
CA LEU A 122 1.30 4.98 -12.58
C LEU A 122 0.94 4.94 -14.08
N ASN A 123 1.79 4.33 -14.88
CA ASN A 123 1.60 4.18 -16.32
C ASN A 123 1.94 2.74 -16.73
N THR A 124 1.09 2.14 -17.55
CA THR A 124 1.19 0.74 -18.01
C THR A 124 1.38 0.62 -19.52
N THR A 125 1.37 1.74 -20.27
CA THR A 125 1.35 1.76 -21.75
C THR A 125 2.57 1.11 -22.37
N ALA A 126 3.75 1.37 -21.80
CA ALA A 126 5.05 0.86 -22.31
C ALA A 126 5.78 0.00 -21.26
N GLY A 127 5.03 -0.68 -20.41
CA GLY A 127 5.51 -1.34 -19.20
C GLY A 127 5.18 -0.54 -17.97
N LEU A 128 5.05 -1.22 -16.81
CA LEU A 128 4.68 -0.55 -15.57
C LEU A 128 5.79 0.39 -15.09
N THR A 129 5.44 1.67 -14.97
CA THR A 129 6.26 2.70 -14.35
C THR A 129 5.47 3.46 -13.30
N PHE A 130 6.16 3.94 -12.28
CA PHE A 130 5.61 4.78 -11.22
C PHE A 130 6.25 6.17 -11.30
N THR A 131 5.42 7.18 -11.44
CA THR A 131 5.88 8.58 -11.50
C THR A 131 5.94 9.17 -10.12
N LYS A 132 7.06 9.76 -9.75
CA LYS A 132 7.20 10.58 -8.55
C LYS A 132 7.72 11.96 -8.89
N GLN A 133 7.36 12.93 -8.07
CA GLN A 133 7.89 14.27 -8.20
C GLN A 133 9.23 14.40 -7.48
N ALA A 134 10.11 15.20 -8.04
CA ALA A 134 11.42 15.52 -7.48
C ALA A 134 11.65 17.03 -7.49
N PHE A 135 12.55 17.51 -6.62
CA PHE A 135 12.94 18.91 -6.50
C PHE A 135 11.74 19.87 -6.33
N ASN A 136 10.88 19.61 -5.33
CA ASN A 136 9.68 20.41 -5.05
C ASN A 136 8.75 20.51 -6.28
N ALA A 137 8.46 19.38 -6.90
CA ALA A 137 7.61 19.27 -8.09
C ALA A 137 8.13 19.97 -9.37
N LYS A 138 9.40 20.34 -9.40
CA LYS A 138 10.01 20.92 -10.61
C LYS A 138 10.33 19.87 -11.68
N LEU A 139 10.49 18.61 -11.29
CA LEU A 139 10.75 17.48 -12.18
C LEU A 139 9.82 16.33 -11.81
N ALA A 140 9.44 15.56 -12.83
CA ALA A 140 8.81 14.25 -12.65
C ALA A 140 9.79 13.17 -13.12
N THR A 141 9.87 12.07 -12.38
CA THR A 141 10.72 10.93 -12.71
C THR A 141 9.86 9.67 -12.78
N ASP A 142 9.98 8.95 -13.88
CA ASP A 142 9.37 7.64 -14.04
C ASP A 142 10.35 6.56 -13.59
N LEU A 143 9.89 5.74 -12.67
CA LEU A 143 10.64 4.65 -12.06
C LEU A 143 10.11 3.32 -12.58
N GLY A 144 10.94 2.55 -13.26
CA GLY A 144 10.66 1.15 -13.56
C GLY A 144 10.78 0.29 -12.30
N VAL A 145 10.11 -0.85 -12.30
CA VAL A 145 10.13 -1.80 -11.18
C VAL A 145 10.81 -3.10 -11.58
N PRO A 146 11.44 -3.82 -10.64
CA PRO A 146 11.95 -5.15 -10.89
C PRO A 146 10.85 -6.09 -11.39
N SER A 147 11.21 -7.00 -12.29
CA SER A 147 10.29 -8.03 -12.82
C SER A 147 9.92 -9.08 -11.79
N GLU A 148 10.68 -9.21 -10.72
CA GLU A 148 10.49 -10.24 -9.70
C GLU A 148 10.54 -9.66 -8.28
N GLY A 149 9.70 -10.24 -7.43
CA GLY A 149 9.61 -9.92 -6.00
C GLY A 149 8.73 -8.72 -5.71
N THR A 150 8.46 -8.52 -4.43
CA THR A 150 7.55 -7.49 -3.94
C THR A 150 8.14 -6.10 -4.09
N VAL A 151 7.31 -5.16 -4.57
CA VAL A 151 7.59 -3.72 -4.61
C VAL A 151 6.65 -3.00 -3.65
N LEU A 152 7.22 -2.22 -2.73
CA LEU A 152 6.46 -1.39 -1.79
C LEU A 152 6.27 0.00 -2.38
N VAL A 153 5.04 0.50 -2.38
CA VAL A 153 4.70 1.80 -3.00
C VAL A 153 3.79 2.59 -2.07
N ASN A 154 4.15 3.81 -1.72
CA ASN A 154 3.15 4.68 -1.13
C ASN A 154 2.64 5.72 -2.14
N ILE A 155 1.33 5.86 -2.16
CA ILE A 155 0.60 6.71 -3.09
C ILE A 155 0.37 8.07 -2.43
N GLY A 156 0.99 9.10 -3.01
CA GLY A 156 0.78 10.48 -2.67
C GLY A 156 -0.50 11.05 -3.31
N ARG A 157 -0.76 12.32 -3.09
CA ARG A 157 -1.84 13.00 -3.79
C ARG A 157 -1.47 13.13 -5.27
N ALA A 158 -2.32 12.64 -6.15
CA ALA A 158 -2.25 13.03 -7.54
C ALA A 158 -2.44 14.55 -7.61
N HIS A 159 -1.45 15.26 -8.12
CA HIS A 159 -1.64 16.64 -8.51
C HIS A 159 -2.38 16.63 -9.86
N VAL A 160 -3.68 16.92 -9.78
CA VAL A 160 -4.50 17.20 -10.96
C VAL A 160 -4.16 18.59 -11.48
#